data_94520ac29cf4092ca5781f6c4a2af345
#
_entry.id   94520ac29cf4092ca5781f6c4a2af345
#
_cell.length_a   1.000
_cell.length_b   1.000
_cell.length_c   1.000
_cell.angle_alpha   90.00
_cell.angle_beta   90.00
_cell.angle_gamma   90.00
#
_symmetry.space_group_name_H-M   'P 1'
#
loop_
_entity.id
_entity.type
_entity.pdbx_description
1 polymer ?
#
loop_
_entity_poly.entity_id
_entity_poly.type
_entity_poly.pdbx_seq_one_letter_code
_entity_poly.pdbx_strand_id
1 'polypeptide(L)'
;MPENEITGATALVTGASRGFGRGIATALSQAGAQVVGVARDRVPLEELRADLGESFTAVSADAADPTVAGQLIDAYHPRILVLNAGATPLPRPVQHHSWQTFSRNWDTDVQHVFHWTREALLAPLAPGSTVITLSSAAALRGSPLSGGYAGAKAAIRFLTAYAAAESDREKLGIRFVSVLPQLTPATALGAVYVAAYAARQDVDVPQGPPLTPERVGRAITDLVTGPGLDQDAYLLTAAGLRPRR
;
A
#
# COMPACT_ATOMS: atom_id res chain seq x y z
N MET A 1 3.28 17.94 -9.03
CA MET A 1 4.33 18.46 -8.11
C MET A 1 5.61 18.71 -8.92
N PRO A 2 6.27 19.88 -8.82
CA PRO A 2 7.60 20.05 -9.41
C PRO A 2 8.58 19.06 -8.77
N GLU A 3 9.64 18.64 -9.50
CA GLU A 3 10.64 17.64 -9.08
C GLU A 3 11.27 17.86 -7.69
N ASN A 4 11.11 19.04 -7.10
CA ASN A 4 11.70 19.43 -5.81
C ASN A 4 10.76 19.28 -4.59
N GLU A 5 9.51 18.86 -4.73
CA GLU A 5 8.55 18.88 -3.60
C GLU A 5 8.62 17.65 -2.71
N ILE A 6 9.35 16.59 -3.07
CA ILE A 6 9.54 15.42 -2.20
C ILE A 6 10.68 15.62 -1.20
N THR A 7 11.67 16.45 -1.53
CA THR A 7 12.84 16.70 -0.67
C THR A 7 12.41 17.41 0.62
N GLY A 8 12.68 16.78 1.76
CA GLY A 8 12.26 17.25 3.08
C GLY A 8 10.79 17.00 3.42
N ALA A 9 9.98 16.51 2.47
CA ALA A 9 8.59 16.17 2.77
C ALA A 9 8.51 14.93 3.67
N THR A 10 7.57 14.92 4.61
CA THR A 10 7.29 13.74 5.43
C THR A 10 6.48 12.72 4.63
N ALA A 11 7.00 11.50 4.53
CA ALA A 11 6.31 10.34 3.97
C ALA A 11 6.06 9.30 5.07
N LEU A 12 4.82 8.90 5.28
CA LEU A 12 4.47 7.85 6.22
C LEU A 12 4.09 6.58 5.46
N VAL A 13 4.77 5.47 5.77
CA VAL A 13 4.61 4.18 5.09
C VAL A 13 4.22 3.11 6.09
N THR A 14 3.01 2.56 5.98
CA THR A 14 2.58 1.43 6.80
C THR A 14 3.06 0.10 6.21
N GLY A 15 3.41 -0.87 7.08
CA GLY A 15 3.99 -2.14 6.67
C GLY A 15 5.41 -2.00 6.09
N ALA A 16 6.19 -1.04 6.58
CA ALA A 16 7.52 -0.69 6.07
C ALA A 16 8.62 -1.73 6.37
N SER A 17 8.37 -2.71 7.24
CA SER A 17 9.40 -3.64 7.71
C SER A 17 9.91 -4.63 6.65
N ARG A 18 9.14 -4.92 5.60
CA ARG A 18 9.49 -5.92 4.56
C ARG A 18 8.75 -5.69 3.24
N GLY A 19 9.15 -6.45 2.22
CA GLY A 19 8.46 -6.50 0.93
C GLY A 19 8.27 -5.14 0.27
N PHE A 20 7.10 -4.89 -0.29
CA PHE A 20 6.83 -3.63 -0.98
C PHE A 20 6.97 -2.40 -0.08
N GLY A 21 6.50 -2.48 1.18
CA GLY A 21 6.60 -1.37 2.12
C GLY A 21 8.06 -0.96 2.39
N ARG A 22 8.97 -1.93 2.56
CA ARG A 22 10.41 -1.64 2.70
C ARG A 22 10.97 -0.99 1.43
N GLY A 23 10.64 -1.53 0.24
CA GLY A 23 11.08 -0.96 -1.03
C GLY A 23 10.56 0.47 -1.26
N ILE A 24 9.31 0.74 -0.87
CA ILE A 24 8.70 2.08 -0.96
C ILE A 24 9.40 3.04 0.00
N ALA A 25 9.59 2.67 1.26
CA ALA A 25 10.27 3.48 2.25
C ALA A 25 11.69 3.84 1.81
N THR A 26 12.43 2.84 1.30
CA THR A 26 13.79 3.04 0.76
C THR A 26 13.80 4.02 -0.43
N ALA A 27 12.90 3.85 -1.40
CA ALA A 27 12.86 4.69 -2.58
C ALA A 27 12.48 6.15 -2.26
N LEU A 28 11.52 6.36 -1.36
CA LEU A 28 11.12 7.70 -0.91
C LEU A 28 12.23 8.39 -0.13
N SER A 29 12.94 7.67 0.75
CA SER A 29 14.12 8.20 1.46
C SER A 29 15.24 8.59 0.49
N GLN A 30 15.55 7.73 -0.49
CA GLN A 30 16.55 8.03 -1.55
C GLN A 30 16.17 9.22 -2.43
N ALA A 31 14.87 9.49 -2.58
CA ALA A 31 14.35 10.67 -3.28
C ALA A 31 14.35 11.94 -2.40
N GLY A 32 14.80 11.86 -1.15
CA GLY A 32 14.96 13.00 -0.25
C GLY A 32 13.83 13.21 0.76
N ALA A 33 12.83 12.31 0.83
CA ALA A 33 11.78 12.40 1.84
C ALA A 33 12.29 12.01 3.25
N GLN A 34 11.69 12.60 4.28
CA GLN A 34 11.77 12.12 5.65
C GLN A 34 10.72 11.03 5.86
N VAL A 35 11.15 9.78 6.00
CA VAL A 35 10.24 8.63 6.01
C VAL A 35 9.95 8.16 7.42
N VAL A 36 8.66 8.04 7.75
CA VAL A 36 8.15 7.37 8.98
C VAL A 36 7.65 5.99 8.58
N GLY A 37 8.39 4.96 8.98
CA GLY A 37 8.03 3.56 8.72
C GLY A 37 7.29 2.94 9.88
N VAL A 38 6.07 2.44 9.63
CA VAL A 38 5.20 1.82 10.66
C VAL A 38 5.10 0.33 10.41
N ALA A 39 5.37 -0.49 11.44
CA ALA A 39 5.09 -1.93 11.45
C ALA A 39 5.05 -2.45 12.90
N ARG A 40 4.47 -3.64 13.11
CA ARG A 40 4.38 -4.27 14.43
C ARG A 40 5.73 -4.79 14.94
N ASP A 41 6.51 -5.35 14.04
CA ASP A 41 7.82 -5.93 14.37
C ASP A 41 8.89 -4.82 14.31
N ARG A 42 9.47 -4.54 15.48
CA ARG A 42 10.46 -3.48 15.64
C ARG A 42 11.82 -3.82 15.02
N VAL A 43 12.24 -5.09 15.10
CA VAL A 43 13.60 -5.47 14.67
C VAL A 43 13.85 -5.12 13.18
N PRO A 44 13.01 -5.54 12.20
CA PRO A 44 13.23 -5.18 10.81
C PRO A 44 13.09 -3.68 10.53
N LEU A 45 12.35 -2.91 11.36
CA LEU A 45 12.31 -1.45 11.23
C LEU A 45 13.61 -0.80 11.67
N GLU A 46 14.23 -1.28 12.75
CA GLU A 46 15.53 -0.77 13.22
C GLU A 46 16.66 -1.15 12.24
N GLU A 47 16.59 -2.32 11.61
CA GLU A 47 17.49 -2.66 10.50
C GLU A 47 17.36 -1.66 9.35
N LEU A 48 16.12 -1.34 8.95
CA LEU A 48 15.88 -0.36 7.89
C LEU A 48 16.34 1.04 8.30
N ARG A 49 16.18 1.40 9.57
CA ARG A 49 16.70 2.66 10.11
C ARG A 49 18.23 2.70 10.07
N ALA A 50 18.90 1.60 10.38
CA ALA A 50 20.35 1.53 10.25
C ALA A 50 20.83 1.69 8.79
N ASP A 51 20.07 1.17 7.82
CA ASP A 51 20.37 1.29 6.38
C ASP A 51 20.14 2.72 5.83
N LEU A 52 19.07 3.40 6.29
CA LEU A 52 18.63 4.70 5.75
C LEU A 52 19.10 5.92 6.59
N GLY A 53 19.57 5.69 7.80
CA GLY A 53 20.09 6.73 8.68
C GLY A 53 19.01 7.71 9.17
N GLU A 54 19.35 8.98 9.23
CA GLU A 54 18.50 10.05 9.79
C GLU A 54 17.24 10.36 8.96
N SER A 55 17.19 9.93 7.71
CA SER A 55 16.01 10.10 6.85
C SER A 55 14.88 9.13 7.17
N PHE A 56 15.06 8.21 8.13
CA PHE A 56 14.06 7.21 8.49
C PHE A 56 13.78 7.14 9.99
N THR A 57 12.50 7.24 10.35
CA THR A 57 11.98 7.06 11.70
C THR A 57 11.22 5.75 11.81
N ALA A 58 11.64 4.88 12.72
CA ALA A 58 11.00 3.59 13.01
C ALA A 58 9.90 3.74 14.05
N VAL A 59 8.66 3.37 13.71
CA VAL A 59 7.51 3.37 14.61
C VAL A 59 6.92 1.96 14.73
N SER A 60 7.03 1.36 15.93
CA SER A 60 6.43 0.05 16.21
C SER A 60 4.98 0.24 16.63
N ALA A 61 4.02 -0.08 15.73
CA ALA A 61 2.59 0.03 15.98
C ALA A 61 1.79 -0.92 15.08
N ASP A 62 0.57 -1.27 15.49
CA ASP A 62 -0.40 -1.96 14.62
C ASP A 62 -1.17 -0.92 13.79
N ALA A 63 -0.95 -0.94 12.50
CA ALA A 63 -1.62 0.00 11.59
C ALA A 63 -3.14 -0.20 11.51
N ALA A 64 -3.68 -1.34 11.95
CA ALA A 64 -5.11 -1.61 12.01
C ALA A 64 -5.76 -1.10 13.33
N ASP A 65 -4.96 -0.68 14.31
CA ASP A 65 -5.49 -0.06 15.53
C ASP A 65 -6.13 1.30 15.19
N PRO A 66 -7.41 1.53 15.60
CA PRO A 66 -8.15 2.74 15.26
C PRO A 66 -7.52 4.03 15.81
N THR A 67 -6.71 3.97 16.85
CA THR A 67 -6.08 5.15 17.47
C THR A 67 -4.77 5.55 16.80
N VAL A 68 -4.05 4.59 16.21
CA VAL A 68 -2.73 4.79 15.62
C VAL A 68 -2.77 5.75 14.42
N ALA A 69 -3.81 5.67 13.59
CA ALA A 69 -3.93 6.52 12.41
C ALA A 69 -3.95 8.01 12.79
N GLY A 70 -4.85 8.41 13.69
CA GLY A 70 -4.97 9.79 14.15
C GLY A 70 -3.71 10.28 14.86
N GLN A 71 -3.16 9.48 15.77
CA GLN A 71 -1.94 9.83 16.50
C GLN A 71 -0.74 10.09 15.58
N LEU A 72 -0.53 9.24 14.57
CA LEU A 72 0.62 9.39 13.69
C LEU A 72 0.42 10.46 12.61
N ILE A 73 -0.80 10.68 12.14
CA ILE A 73 -1.12 11.81 11.25
C ILE A 73 -0.89 13.12 11.97
N ASP A 74 -1.37 13.25 13.21
CA ASP A 74 -1.18 14.45 14.04
C ASP A 74 0.29 14.70 14.41
N ALA A 75 1.04 13.64 14.75
CA ALA A 75 2.44 13.78 15.14
C ALA A 75 3.38 14.13 13.97
N TYR A 76 3.11 13.62 12.77
CA TYR A 76 4.05 13.69 11.65
C TYR A 76 3.58 14.55 10.47
N HIS A 77 2.31 14.93 10.40
CA HIS A 77 1.72 15.75 9.32
C HIS A 77 2.18 15.33 7.92
N PRO A 78 1.98 14.05 7.50
CA PRO A 78 2.58 13.54 6.28
C PRO A 78 2.01 14.23 5.02
N ARG A 79 2.90 14.55 4.09
CA ARG A 79 2.56 14.99 2.73
C ARG A 79 2.31 13.80 1.81
N ILE A 80 2.92 12.66 2.13
CA ILE A 80 2.81 11.41 1.41
C ILE A 80 2.41 10.34 2.42
N LEU A 81 1.24 9.73 2.24
CA LEU A 81 0.73 8.65 3.09
C LEU A 81 0.57 7.38 2.27
N VAL A 82 1.36 6.34 2.56
CA VAL A 82 1.32 5.07 1.85
C VAL A 82 0.74 3.97 2.73
N LEU A 83 -0.47 3.53 2.42
CA LEU A 83 -1.21 2.51 3.14
C LEU A 83 -0.95 1.13 2.51
N ASN A 84 0.13 0.48 2.98
CA ASN A 84 0.61 -0.78 2.44
C ASN A 84 0.45 -1.97 3.40
N ALA A 85 0.31 -1.75 4.71
CA ALA A 85 0.17 -2.81 5.69
C ALA A 85 -0.99 -3.77 5.34
N GLY A 86 -0.79 -5.06 5.61
CA GLY A 86 -1.81 -6.07 5.38
C GLY A 86 -1.44 -7.43 5.96
N ALA A 87 -2.44 -8.27 6.16
CA ALA A 87 -2.27 -9.63 6.62
C ALA A 87 -1.86 -10.57 5.48
N THR A 88 -1.08 -11.60 5.80
CA THR A 88 -0.76 -12.67 4.84
C THR A 88 -2.04 -13.46 4.56
N PRO A 89 -2.54 -13.46 3.31
CA PRO A 89 -3.74 -14.20 2.95
C PRO A 89 -3.47 -15.71 2.91
N LEU A 90 -4.55 -16.49 2.96
CA LEU A 90 -4.49 -17.96 2.89
C LEU A 90 -5.01 -18.41 1.52
N PRO A 91 -4.13 -18.90 0.60
CA PRO A 91 -4.55 -19.37 -0.72
C PRO A 91 -5.21 -20.75 -0.59
N ARG A 92 -6.54 -20.77 -0.65
CA ARG A 92 -7.35 -22.00 -0.64
C ARG A 92 -8.70 -21.78 -1.28
N PRO A 93 -9.38 -22.85 -1.79
CA PRO A 93 -10.73 -22.77 -2.29
C PRO A 93 -11.73 -22.28 -1.23
N VAL A 94 -12.77 -21.58 -1.67
CA VAL A 94 -13.74 -20.91 -0.78
C VAL A 94 -14.40 -21.87 0.21
N GLN A 95 -14.73 -23.11 -0.20
CA GLN A 95 -15.33 -24.12 0.66
C GLN A 95 -14.43 -24.64 1.79
N HIS A 96 -13.14 -24.32 1.76
CA HIS A 96 -12.17 -24.69 2.79
C HIS A 96 -11.83 -23.55 3.76
N HIS A 97 -12.47 -22.38 3.60
CA HIS A 97 -12.37 -21.29 4.56
C HIS A 97 -13.42 -21.44 5.69
N SER A 98 -13.01 -21.13 6.92
CA SER A 98 -13.94 -20.65 7.94
C SER A 98 -14.14 -19.14 7.77
N TRP A 99 -15.19 -18.57 8.39
CA TRP A 99 -15.36 -17.11 8.38
C TRP A 99 -14.11 -16.39 8.89
N GLN A 100 -13.51 -16.84 9.99
CA GLN A 100 -12.29 -16.28 10.55
C GLN A 100 -11.12 -16.25 9.57
N THR A 101 -10.92 -17.31 8.77
CA THR A 101 -9.83 -17.33 7.78
C THR A 101 -10.17 -16.53 6.53
N PHE A 102 -11.45 -16.40 6.20
CA PHE A 102 -11.94 -15.60 5.08
C PHE A 102 -11.89 -14.10 5.39
N SER A 103 -12.34 -13.68 6.59
CA SER A 103 -12.41 -12.27 6.98
C SER A 103 -11.03 -11.66 7.35
N ARG A 104 -10.01 -12.47 7.52
CA ARG A 104 -8.69 -12.03 8.00
C ARG A 104 -8.13 -10.76 7.33
N ASN A 105 -8.25 -10.66 6.00
CA ASN A 105 -7.80 -9.49 5.27
C ASN A 105 -8.79 -8.31 5.37
N TRP A 106 -10.05 -8.58 5.70
CA TRP A 106 -11.02 -7.54 6.02
C TRP A 106 -10.72 -6.92 7.38
N ASP A 107 -10.48 -7.76 8.39
CA ASP A 107 -10.19 -7.34 9.77
C ASP A 107 -8.82 -6.65 9.93
N THR A 108 -7.94 -6.77 8.93
CA THR A 108 -6.63 -6.11 8.95
C THR A 108 -6.50 -5.06 7.84
N ASP A 109 -6.59 -5.48 6.56
CA ASP A 109 -6.25 -4.61 5.43
C ASP A 109 -7.32 -3.54 5.21
N VAL A 110 -8.61 -3.94 5.24
CA VAL A 110 -9.72 -2.98 5.04
C VAL A 110 -9.86 -2.07 6.25
N GLN A 111 -9.80 -2.62 7.46
CA GLN A 111 -9.88 -1.86 8.70
C GLN A 111 -8.73 -0.83 8.79
N HIS A 112 -7.50 -1.23 8.48
CA HIS A 112 -6.36 -0.34 8.37
C HIS A 112 -6.64 0.84 7.42
N VAL A 113 -6.96 0.55 6.16
CA VAL A 113 -7.19 1.60 5.15
C VAL A 113 -8.37 2.49 5.54
N PHE A 114 -9.44 1.92 6.11
CA PHE A 114 -10.60 2.67 6.60
C PHE A 114 -10.20 3.70 7.67
N HIS A 115 -9.48 3.30 8.71
CA HIS A 115 -9.09 4.21 9.78
C HIS A 115 -8.20 5.34 9.28
N TRP A 116 -7.16 5.02 8.51
CA TRP A 116 -6.23 6.03 8.01
C TRP A 116 -6.88 7.00 7.00
N THR A 117 -7.74 6.49 6.12
CA THR A 117 -8.49 7.32 5.17
C THR A 117 -9.47 8.24 5.90
N ARG A 118 -10.17 7.70 6.91
CA ARG A 118 -11.08 8.46 7.75
C ARG A 118 -10.35 9.61 8.46
N GLU A 119 -9.24 9.34 9.11
CA GLU A 119 -8.47 10.38 9.81
C GLU A 119 -7.89 11.42 8.85
N ALA A 120 -7.39 11.00 7.68
CA ALA A 120 -6.89 11.91 6.66
C ALA A 120 -7.95 12.88 6.10
N LEU A 121 -9.25 12.54 6.23
CA LEU A 121 -10.38 13.40 5.83
C LEU A 121 -10.94 14.22 7.01
N LEU A 122 -10.99 13.67 8.23
CA LEU A 122 -11.55 14.34 9.42
C LEU A 122 -10.63 15.42 9.98
N ALA A 123 -9.34 15.15 10.03
CA ALA A 123 -8.28 16.13 10.29
C ALA A 123 -7.47 16.28 9.00
N PRO A 124 -7.97 17.09 8.03
CA PRO A 124 -7.47 17.03 6.66
C PRO A 124 -5.97 17.25 6.58
N LEU A 125 -5.31 16.36 5.84
CA LEU A 125 -3.91 16.57 5.47
C LEU A 125 -3.78 17.89 4.71
N ALA A 126 -2.58 18.47 4.71
CA ALA A 126 -2.34 19.72 3.99
C ALA A 126 -2.71 19.58 2.49
N PRO A 127 -3.31 20.60 1.87
CA PRO A 127 -3.60 20.61 0.43
C PRO A 127 -2.35 20.26 -0.39
N GLY A 128 -2.51 19.45 -1.44
CA GLY A 128 -1.42 18.89 -2.24
C GLY A 128 -0.83 17.59 -1.65
N SER A 129 -1.30 17.09 -0.50
CA SER A 129 -0.90 15.77 0.01
C SER A 129 -1.44 14.64 -0.86
N THR A 130 -0.74 13.51 -0.87
CA THR A 130 -1.14 12.31 -1.62
C THR A 130 -1.26 11.12 -0.68
N VAL A 131 -2.42 10.46 -0.69
CA VAL A 131 -2.69 9.18 -0.01
C VAL A 131 -2.71 8.06 -1.04
N ILE A 132 -1.83 7.08 -0.87
CA ILE A 132 -1.68 5.95 -1.79
C ILE A 132 -2.06 4.67 -1.07
N THR A 133 -3.05 3.95 -1.56
CA THR A 133 -3.44 2.64 -1.02
C THR A 133 -2.89 1.50 -1.87
N LEU A 134 -2.26 0.51 -1.24
CA LEU A 134 -1.84 -0.71 -1.91
C LEU A 134 -2.99 -1.72 -1.93
N SER A 135 -3.72 -1.71 -3.06
CA SER A 135 -4.70 -2.75 -3.38
C SER A 135 -3.98 -3.98 -3.99
N SER A 136 -4.49 -4.56 -5.03
CA SER A 136 -3.91 -5.70 -5.77
C SER A 136 -4.60 -5.86 -7.12
N ALA A 137 -3.90 -6.40 -8.11
CA ALA A 137 -4.55 -6.87 -9.35
C ALA A 137 -5.65 -7.92 -9.09
N ALA A 138 -5.59 -8.65 -7.97
CA ALA A 138 -6.65 -9.55 -7.53
C ALA A 138 -7.98 -8.84 -7.28
N ALA A 139 -7.99 -7.54 -6.97
CA ALA A 139 -9.19 -6.73 -6.80
C ALA A 139 -10.04 -6.63 -8.08
N LEU A 140 -9.45 -6.86 -9.25
CA LEU A 140 -10.13 -6.76 -10.54
C LEU A 140 -10.92 -8.02 -10.87
N ARG A 141 -10.42 -9.19 -10.50
CA ARG A 141 -11.01 -10.47 -10.90
C ARG A 141 -10.85 -11.57 -9.85
N GLY A 142 -9.80 -11.52 -9.03
CA GLY A 142 -9.47 -12.58 -8.07
C GLY A 142 -9.08 -13.89 -8.74
N SER A 143 -9.13 -14.96 -7.96
CA SER A 143 -8.95 -16.35 -8.40
C SER A 143 -9.67 -17.29 -7.46
N PRO A 144 -9.88 -18.57 -7.81
CA PRO A 144 -10.45 -19.57 -6.91
C PRO A 144 -9.72 -19.74 -5.57
N LEU A 145 -8.43 -19.32 -5.51
CA LEU A 145 -7.61 -19.38 -4.29
C LEU A 145 -7.55 -18.06 -3.51
N SER A 146 -8.19 -16.99 -3.98
CA SER A 146 -8.10 -15.67 -3.36
C SER A 146 -8.82 -15.59 -2.01
N GLY A 147 -9.82 -16.44 -1.76
CA GLY A 147 -10.62 -16.36 -0.53
C GLY A 147 -11.17 -14.96 -0.29
N GLY A 148 -11.05 -14.43 0.92
CA GLY A 148 -11.47 -13.08 1.27
C GLY A 148 -10.52 -11.97 0.80
N TYR A 149 -9.31 -12.30 0.37
CA TYR A 149 -8.28 -11.33 -0.01
C TYR A 149 -8.69 -10.45 -1.20
N ALA A 150 -9.19 -11.06 -2.29
CA ALA A 150 -9.59 -10.30 -3.48
C ALA A 150 -10.73 -9.32 -3.17
N GLY A 151 -11.72 -9.76 -2.39
CA GLY A 151 -12.82 -8.90 -1.92
C GLY A 151 -12.33 -7.77 -1.02
N ALA A 152 -11.42 -8.04 -0.08
CA ALA A 152 -10.80 -7.01 0.75
C ALA A 152 -10.03 -5.97 -0.09
N LYS A 153 -9.24 -6.42 -1.07
CA LYS A 153 -8.52 -5.51 -1.98
C LYS A 153 -9.44 -4.73 -2.92
N ALA A 154 -10.58 -5.29 -3.33
CA ALA A 154 -11.63 -4.55 -4.04
C ALA A 154 -12.28 -3.48 -3.14
N ALA A 155 -12.60 -3.81 -1.88
CA ALA A 155 -13.12 -2.85 -0.90
C ALA A 155 -12.14 -1.67 -0.70
N ILE A 156 -10.84 -1.92 -0.57
CA ILE A 156 -9.81 -0.88 -0.47
C ILE A 156 -9.85 0.06 -1.69
N ARG A 157 -9.96 -0.49 -2.90
CA ARG A 157 -10.08 0.31 -4.12
C ARG A 157 -11.31 1.23 -4.08
N PHE A 158 -12.47 0.73 -3.67
CA PHE A 158 -13.69 1.54 -3.52
C PHE A 158 -13.55 2.60 -2.44
N LEU A 159 -13.01 2.27 -1.27
CA LEU A 159 -12.77 3.24 -0.20
C LEU A 159 -11.87 4.39 -0.68
N THR A 160 -10.84 4.08 -1.45
CA THR A 160 -9.94 5.10 -2.03
C THR A 160 -10.69 6.01 -3.00
N ALA A 161 -11.52 5.46 -3.88
CA ALA A 161 -12.33 6.25 -4.81
C ALA A 161 -13.36 7.13 -4.08
N TYR A 162 -13.99 6.61 -3.01
CA TYR A 162 -14.92 7.41 -2.20
C TYR A 162 -14.19 8.56 -1.48
N ALA A 163 -12.98 8.30 -0.96
CA ALA A 163 -12.18 9.33 -0.33
C ALA A 163 -11.74 10.42 -1.32
N ALA A 164 -11.39 10.05 -2.56
CA ALA A 164 -11.10 11.01 -3.63
C ALA A 164 -12.31 11.91 -3.90
N ALA A 165 -13.50 11.31 -4.08
CA ALA A 165 -14.73 12.05 -4.31
C ALA A 165 -15.09 12.99 -3.15
N GLU A 166 -14.89 12.57 -1.89
CA GLU A 166 -15.11 13.42 -0.71
C GLU A 166 -14.09 14.55 -0.63
N SER A 167 -12.82 14.30 -0.92
CA SER A 167 -11.78 15.34 -0.99
C SER A 167 -12.12 16.42 -2.04
N ASP A 168 -12.59 16.00 -3.20
CA ASP A 168 -13.02 16.92 -4.29
C ASP A 168 -14.26 17.71 -3.87
N ARG A 169 -15.28 17.06 -3.29
CA ARG A 169 -16.51 17.68 -2.82
C ARG A 169 -16.24 18.77 -1.77
N GLU A 170 -15.39 18.47 -0.81
CA GLU A 170 -15.01 19.37 0.28
C GLU A 170 -13.85 20.30 -0.09
N LYS A 171 -13.29 20.19 -1.30
CA LYS A 171 -12.17 21.01 -1.80
C LYS A 171 -10.93 20.94 -0.89
N LEU A 172 -10.63 19.75 -0.35
CA LEU A 172 -9.51 19.56 0.56
C LEU A 172 -8.15 19.60 -0.17
N GLY A 173 -8.13 19.34 -1.47
CA GLY A 173 -6.91 19.31 -2.27
C GLY A 173 -6.00 18.12 -1.92
N ILE A 174 -6.56 17.05 -1.33
CA ILE A 174 -5.86 15.81 -1.02
C ILE A 174 -6.12 14.82 -2.15
N ARG A 175 -5.06 14.27 -2.72
CA ARG A 175 -5.15 13.25 -3.76
C ARG A 175 -5.20 11.86 -3.13
N PHE A 176 -6.19 11.04 -3.50
CA PHE A 176 -6.30 9.64 -3.12
C PHE A 176 -6.11 8.75 -4.34
N VAL A 177 -5.18 7.77 -4.26
CA VAL A 177 -4.81 6.92 -5.39
C VAL A 177 -4.70 5.47 -4.97
N SER A 178 -5.31 4.56 -5.72
CA SER A 178 -5.18 3.12 -5.52
C SER A 178 -4.17 2.52 -6.49
N VAL A 179 -3.12 1.88 -5.98
CA VAL A 179 -2.15 1.11 -6.77
C VAL A 179 -2.45 -0.37 -6.64
N LEU A 180 -2.54 -1.07 -7.78
CA LEU A 180 -2.90 -2.49 -7.87
C LEU A 180 -1.69 -3.30 -8.39
N PRO A 181 -0.75 -3.72 -7.51
CA PRO A 181 0.37 -4.54 -7.95
C PRO A 181 -0.09 -5.88 -8.53
N GLN A 182 0.55 -6.32 -9.62
CA GLN A 182 0.37 -7.68 -10.12
C GLN A 182 1.01 -8.71 -9.17
N LEU A 183 0.56 -9.96 -9.27
CA LEU A 183 1.17 -11.08 -8.56
C LEU A 183 2.67 -11.19 -8.90
N THR A 184 3.50 -11.40 -7.88
CA THR A 184 4.95 -11.56 -8.04
C THR A 184 5.51 -12.55 -7.02
N PRO A 185 6.46 -13.40 -7.39
CA PRO A 185 7.19 -14.25 -6.43
C PRO A 185 8.21 -13.49 -5.58
N ALA A 186 8.49 -12.23 -5.89
CA ALA A 186 9.53 -11.43 -5.24
C ALA A 186 9.19 -10.98 -3.80
N THR A 187 8.01 -11.33 -3.30
CA THR A 187 7.61 -11.10 -1.90
C THR A 187 7.17 -12.41 -1.25
N ALA A 188 7.33 -12.52 0.08
CA ALA A 188 6.89 -13.71 0.81
C ALA A 188 5.40 -14.02 0.60
N LEU A 189 4.55 -12.97 0.53
CA LEU A 189 3.13 -13.11 0.24
C LEU A 189 2.89 -13.67 -1.16
N GLY A 190 3.54 -13.11 -2.16
CA GLY A 190 3.35 -13.52 -3.56
C GLY A 190 3.91 -14.91 -3.84
N ALA A 191 5.05 -15.28 -3.23
CA ALA A 191 5.65 -16.61 -3.36
C ALA A 191 4.69 -17.73 -2.92
N VAL A 192 3.94 -17.53 -1.83
CA VAL A 192 2.93 -18.50 -1.35
C VAL A 192 1.82 -18.69 -2.40
N TYR A 193 1.34 -17.62 -3.04
CA TYR A 193 0.34 -17.73 -4.10
C TYR A 193 0.88 -18.38 -5.37
N VAL A 194 2.09 -18.02 -5.79
CA VAL A 194 2.73 -18.63 -6.96
C VAL A 194 2.88 -20.13 -6.75
N ALA A 195 3.33 -20.57 -5.57
CA ALA A 195 3.45 -22.00 -5.25
C ALA A 195 2.08 -22.70 -5.24
N ALA A 196 1.04 -22.08 -4.67
CA ALA A 196 -0.31 -22.64 -4.63
C ALA A 196 -0.93 -22.76 -6.03
N TYR A 197 -0.69 -21.81 -6.91
CA TYR A 197 -1.15 -21.86 -8.31
C TYR A 197 -0.41 -22.90 -9.12
N ALA A 198 0.93 -23.01 -8.95
CA ALA A 198 1.71 -24.05 -9.61
C ALA A 198 1.26 -25.46 -9.21
N ALA A 199 0.93 -25.67 -7.93
CA ALA A 199 0.41 -26.96 -7.45
C ALA A 199 -0.96 -27.31 -8.02
N ARG A 200 -1.76 -26.32 -8.43
CA ARG A 200 -3.10 -26.52 -8.94
C ARG A 200 -3.18 -26.71 -10.47
N GLN A 201 -2.16 -26.30 -11.21
CA GLN A 201 -1.98 -26.42 -12.67
C GLN A 201 -3.09 -25.79 -13.56
N ASP A 202 -4.07 -25.13 -12.96
CA ASP A 202 -5.24 -24.54 -13.66
C ASP A 202 -5.32 -23.01 -13.60
N VAL A 203 -4.24 -22.38 -13.09
CA VAL A 203 -4.16 -20.92 -12.97
C VAL A 203 -2.89 -20.40 -13.62
N ASP A 204 -3.06 -19.45 -14.55
CA ASP A 204 -1.94 -18.77 -15.18
C ASP A 204 -1.16 -17.94 -14.15
N VAL A 205 0.10 -18.27 -14.01
CA VAL A 205 1.07 -17.45 -13.28
C VAL A 205 1.63 -16.41 -14.24
N PRO A 206 1.69 -15.12 -13.86
CA PRO A 206 2.25 -14.09 -14.73
C PRO A 206 3.65 -14.45 -15.23
N GLN A 207 3.82 -14.48 -16.56
CA GLN A 207 5.11 -14.69 -17.21
C GLN A 207 5.87 -13.36 -17.32
N GLY A 208 7.20 -13.40 -17.25
CA GLY A 208 8.06 -12.24 -17.41
C GLY A 208 8.79 -11.82 -16.13
N PRO A 209 9.49 -10.68 -16.15
CA PRO A 209 10.29 -10.24 -15.03
C PRO A 209 9.43 -9.98 -13.81
N PRO A 210 9.91 -10.34 -12.58
CA PRO A 210 9.14 -10.12 -11.36
C PRO A 210 8.98 -8.64 -11.05
N LEU A 211 7.86 -8.28 -10.44
CA LEU A 211 7.65 -6.99 -9.82
C LEU A 211 8.35 -7.00 -8.45
N THR A 212 9.56 -6.42 -8.37
CA THR A 212 10.36 -6.40 -7.14
C THR A 212 9.97 -5.24 -6.22
N PRO A 213 10.31 -5.30 -4.90
CA PRO A 213 10.11 -4.18 -3.97
C PRO A 213 10.71 -2.86 -4.46
N GLU A 214 11.89 -2.90 -5.08
CA GLU A 214 12.58 -1.71 -5.62
C GLU A 214 11.82 -1.10 -6.80
N ARG A 215 11.23 -1.94 -7.67
CA ARG A 215 10.39 -1.48 -8.77
C ARG A 215 9.09 -0.84 -8.27
N VAL A 216 8.49 -1.42 -7.23
CA VAL A 216 7.31 -0.82 -6.59
C VAL A 216 7.68 0.50 -5.94
N GLY A 217 8.79 0.56 -5.21
CA GLY A 217 9.29 1.80 -4.61
C GLY A 217 9.44 2.92 -5.62
N ARG A 218 10.15 2.66 -6.73
CA ARG A 218 10.29 3.63 -7.83
C ARG A 218 8.95 4.07 -8.41
N ALA A 219 8.05 3.13 -8.69
CA ALA A 219 6.74 3.47 -9.25
C ALA A 219 5.90 4.35 -8.30
N ILE A 220 6.00 4.15 -6.99
CA ILE A 220 5.35 5.02 -5.99
C ILE A 220 6.01 6.40 -5.96
N THR A 221 7.33 6.47 -6.02
CA THR A 221 8.04 7.75 -6.12
C THR A 221 7.64 8.51 -7.39
N ASP A 222 7.64 7.85 -8.54
CA ASP A 222 7.20 8.43 -9.81
C ASP A 222 5.74 8.92 -9.76
N LEU A 223 4.87 8.19 -9.04
CA LEU A 223 3.46 8.58 -8.86
C LEU A 223 3.31 9.89 -8.08
N VAL A 224 4.22 10.14 -7.15
CA VAL A 224 4.22 11.36 -6.31
C VAL A 224 4.89 12.53 -7.02
N THR A 225 5.97 12.28 -7.76
CA THR A 225 6.81 13.33 -8.38
C THR A 225 6.56 13.56 -9.86
N GLY A 226 6.07 12.53 -10.55
CA GLY A 226 5.96 12.53 -12.01
C GLY A 226 4.74 13.30 -12.53
N PRO A 227 4.87 14.00 -13.65
CA PRO A 227 3.74 14.64 -14.32
C PRO A 227 2.85 13.59 -15.02
N GLY A 228 1.56 13.90 -15.18
CA GLY A 228 0.63 13.11 -16.00
C GLY A 228 0.11 11.81 -15.37
N LEU A 229 0.38 11.57 -14.10
CA LEU A 229 -0.20 10.44 -13.34
C LEU A 229 -1.37 10.95 -12.49
N ASP A 230 -2.46 11.35 -13.11
CA ASP A 230 -3.62 12.06 -12.55
C ASP A 230 -4.86 11.17 -12.29
N GLN A 231 -4.76 9.87 -12.55
CA GLN A 231 -5.88 8.94 -12.33
C GLN A 231 -5.96 8.44 -10.89
N ASP A 232 -7.15 7.99 -10.49
CA ASP A 232 -7.42 7.50 -9.12
C ASP A 232 -6.98 6.04 -8.91
N ALA A 233 -6.69 5.30 -9.98
CA ALA A 233 -6.24 3.92 -9.88
C ALA A 233 -5.25 3.53 -10.98
N TYR A 234 -4.23 2.74 -10.59
CA TYR A 234 -3.21 2.22 -11.49
C TYR A 234 -2.95 0.74 -11.27
N LEU A 235 -2.95 -0.04 -12.34
CA LEU A 235 -2.34 -1.36 -12.34
C LEU A 235 -0.83 -1.21 -12.40
N LEU A 236 -0.12 -1.81 -11.45
CA LEU A 236 1.33 -1.82 -11.42
C LEU A 236 1.87 -3.19 -11.86
N THR A 237 2.60 -3.18 -12.96
CA THR A 237 3.27 -4.34 -13.54
C THR A 237 4.79 -4.12 -13.56
N ALA A 238 5.55 -5.14 -13.96
CA ALA A 238 6.98 -4.96 -14.17
C ALA A 238 7.34 -3.91 -15.24
N ALA A 239 6.38 -3.58 -16.13
CA ALA A 239 6.53 -2.54 -17.15
C ALA A 239 6.13 -1.12 -16.65
N GLY A 240 5.72 -0.98 -15.36
CA GLY A 240 5.33 0.30 -14.75
C GLY A 240 3.82 0.44 -14.51
N LEU A 241 3.41 1.67 -14.20
CA LEU A 241 2.04 2.06 -13.90
C LEU A 241 1.20 2.17 -15.19
N ARG A 242 -0.01 1.62 -15.16
CA ARG A 242 -1.00 1.73 -16.23
C ARG A 242 -2.32 2.22 -15.63
N PRO A 243 -2.91 3.31 -16.14
CA PRO A 243 -4.20 3.81 -15.66
C PRO A 243 -5.29 2.74 -15.66
N ARG A 244 -6.15 2.77 -14.64
CA ARG A 244 -7.35 1.93 -14.54
C ARG A 244 -8.55 2.77 -14.12
N ARG A 245 -9.55 2.76 -14.95
CA ARG A 245 -10.88 3.32 -14.64
C ARG A 245 -11.73 2.32 -13.87
#